data_a65dacdae31bee315a1e148fa79a4b6c
#
_entry.id   a65dacdae31bee315a1e148fa79a4b6c
#
_cell.length_a   1.000
_cell.length_b   1.000
_cell.length_c   1.000
_cell.angle_alpha   90.00
_cell.angle_beta   90.00
_cell.angle_gamma   90.00
#
_symmetry.space_group_name_H-M   'P 1'
#
loop_
_entity.id
_entity.type
_entity.pdbx_description
1 polymer ?
#
loop_
_entity_poly.entity_id
_entity_poly.type
_entity_poly.pdbx_seq_one_letter_code
_entity_poly.pdbx_strand_id
1 'polypeptide(L)'
;SKGVSILCACLLVGQMANAQNFRTLRDVKVNETVLDLSKTNCTVIPRNAMHSCHRLTSLTLPQKLDSIGTQAFFACDGISGKLYFPATTRVVDASAFNGCRQLTELSFDGSTRIGAFAFANCRGLREVRLSAVVPPICADNAFDGIDLSRVKLIVSAQAKKAYRNAPGWRNFFSRHEMENVCDPENLLVPRPLKLEVYKNSLPLKWKDVVGVEAPQELSN
;
A
#
# COMPACT_ATOMS: atom_id res chain seq x y z
N SER A 1 -5.40 -35.02 15.77
CA SER A 1 -5.90 -33.84 15.02
C SER A 1 -4.79 -33.17 14.20
N LYS A 2 -3.93 -33.96 13.49
CA LYS A 2 -2.80 -33.43 12.69
C LYS A 2 -3.16 -33.16 11.22
N GLY A 3 -4.38 -33.44 10.79
CA GLY A 3 -4.75 -33.42 9.37
C GLY A 3 -5.48 -32.16 8.89
N VAL A 4 -5.90 -31.27 9.78
CA VAL A 4 -6.79 -30.13 9.41
C VAL A 4 -6.03 -28.99 8.75
N SER A 5 -4.75 -28.79 9.07
CA SER A 5 -3.97 -27.66 8.55
C SER A 5 -3.55 -27.83 7.08
N ILE A 6 -3.15 -29.03 6.68
CA ILE A 6 -2.78 -29.33 5.28
C ILE A 6 -4.04 -29.40 4.39
N LEU A 7 -5.14 -29.99 4.91
CA LEU A 7 -6.41 -30.01 4.20
C LEU A 7 -6.99 -28.61 4.00
N CYS A 8 -6.83 -27.70 4.97
CA CYS A 8 -7.27 -26.32 4.85
C CYS A 8 -6.47 -25.57 3.77
N ALA A 9 -5.15 -25.73 3.72
CA ALA A 9 -4.31 -25.16 2.68
C ALA A 9 -4.61 -25.75 1.29
N CYS A 10 -4.83 -27.06 1.19
CA CYS A 10 -5.17 -27.73 -0.07
C CYS A 10 -6.59 -27.43 -0.54
N LEU A 11 -7.59 -27.36 0.37
CA LEU A 11 -8.95 -26.96 0.06
C LEU A 11 -9.05 -25.49 -0.33
N LEU A 12 -8.27 -24.62 0.33
CA LEU A 12 -8.22 -23.19 0.02
C LEU A 12 -7.50 -22.94 -1.32
N VAL A 13 -6.43 -23.66 -1.61
CA VAL A 13 -5.77 -23.61 -2.93
C VAL A 13 -6.73 -24.14 -4.01
N GLY A 14 -7.55 -25.16 -3.73
CA GLY A 14 -8.61 -25.62 -4.61
C GLY A 14 -9.78 -24.63 -4.78
N GLN A 15 -10.09 -23.84 -3.76
CA GLN A 15 -11.11 -22.77 -3.83
C GLN A 15 -10.56 -21.45 -4.38
N MET A 16 -9.24 -21.24 -4.33
CA MET A 16 -8.56 -20.11 -4.97
C MET A 16 -8.62 -20.15 -6.50
N ALA A 17 -8.95 -21.27 -7.05
CA ALA A 17 -9.03 -21.44 -8.47
C ALA A 17 -10.47 -21.18 -8.96
N ASN A 18 -10.68 -20.18 -9.72
CA ASN A 18 -11.10 -20.55 -11.08
C ASN A 18 -10.08 -21.58 -11.56
N ALA A 19 -10.50 -22.85 -11.65
CA ALA A 19 -9.66 -24.06 -11.72
C ALA A 19 -8.62 -24.11 -12.86
N GLN A 20 -8.50 -23.05 -13.65
CA GLN A 20 -7.58 -22.92 -14.78
C GLN A 20 -6.21 -22.33 -14.42
N ASN A 21 -6.04 -21.68 -13.26
CA ASN A 21 -4.77 -21.02 -12.91
C ASN A 21 -3.86 -21.83 -11.98
N PHE A 22 -4.35 -22.89 -11.36
CA PHE A 22 -3.54 -23.83 -10.58
C PHE A 22 -3.29 -25.11 -11.38
N ARG A 23 -2.39 -25.06 -12.32
CA ARG A 23 -2.08 -26.23 -13.15
C ARG A 23 -1.42 -27.38 -12.41
N THR A 24 -0.88 -27.17 -11.23
CA THR A 24 -0.50 -28.28 -10.33
C THR A 24 -0.11 -27.77 -8.95
N LEU A 25 -0.72 -28.31 -7.90
CA LEU A 25 -0.30 -28.22 -6.49
C LEU A 25 1.17 -28.66 -6.24
N ARG A 26 1.83 -29.23 -7.24
CA ARG A 26 3.23 -29.65 -7.18
C ARG A 26 4.23 -28.51 -7.07
N ASP A 27 3.85 -27.29 -7.49
CA ASP A 27 4.75 -26.15 -7.49
C ASP A 27 4.61 -25.27 -6.25
N VAL A 28 3.60 -25.52 -5.40
CA VAL A 28 3.38 -24.81 -4.15
C VAL A 28 4.09 -25.55 -3.03
N LYS A 29 5.18 -24.97 -2.53
CA LYS A 29 5.82 -25.46 -1.30
C LYS A 29 4.97 -25.06 -0.12
N VAL A 30 4.01 -25.91 0.26
CA VAL A 30 3.25 -25.79 1.49
C VAL A 30 3.73 -26.86 2.44
N ASN A 31 4.37 -26.45 3.49
CA ASN A 31 4.53 -27.27 4.69
C ASN A 31 3.80 -26.60 5.84
N GLU A 32 3.78 -27.20 7.01
CA GLU A 32 3.06 -26.62 8.17
C GLU A 32 3.54 -25.23 8.57
N THR A 33 4.68 -24.76 8.06
CA THR A 33 5.36 -23.52 8.48
C THR A 33 5.73 -22.57 7.34
N VAL A 34 5.76 -23.02 6.08
CA VAL A 34 6.19 -22.22 4.93
C VAL A 34 5.13 -22.26 3.82
N LEU A 35 4.73 -21.11 3.33
CA LEU A 35 3.92 -20.93 2.14
C LEU A 35 4.70 -20.13 1.10
N ASP A 36 5.23 -20.81 0.08
CA ASP A 36 5.93 -20.18 -1.03
C ASP A 36 5.06 -20.22 -2.30
N LEU A 37 4.57 -19.03 -2.69
CA LEU A 37 3.74 -18.83 -3.89
C LEU A 37 4.53 -18.21 -5.04
N SER A 38 5.84 -18.00 -4.91
CA SER A 38 6.68 -17.25 -5.86
C SER A 38 6.65 -17.81 -7.29
N LYS A 39 6.49 -19.13 -7.43
CA LYS A 39 6.45 -19.83 -8.72
C LYS A 39 5.04 -20.07 -9.25
N THR A 40 4.02 -19.60 -8.56
CA THR A 40 2.63 -19.75 -8.99
C THR A 40 2.22 -18.62 -9.92
N ASN A 41 1.23 -18.87 -10.78
CA ASN A 41 0.56 -17.85 -11.57
C ASN A 41 -0.66 -17.25 -10.84
N CYS A 42 -0.71 -17.37 -9.52
CA CYS A 42 -1.78 -16.83 -8.71
C CYS A 42 -1.77 -15.30 -8.78
N THR A 43 -2.88 -14.71 -9.14
CA THR A 43 -3.07 -13.26 -9.18
C THR A 43 -3.93 -12.75 -8.03
N VAL A 44 -4.71 -13.61 -7.40
CA VAL A 44 -5.63 -13.24 -6.31
C VAL A 44 -5.48 -14.21 -5.15
N ILE A 45 -5.20 -13.69 -3.96
CA ILE A 45 -5.34 -14.47 -2.72
C ILE A 45 -6.72 -14.16 -2.14
N PRO A 46 -7.61 -15.15 -2.04
CA PRO A 46 -9.00 -14.89 -1.68
C PRO A 46 -9.19 -14.54 -0.20
N ARG A 47 -10.38 -14.09 0.11
CA ARG A 47 -10.84 -13.84 1.48
C ARG A 47 -10.63 -15.07 2.36
N ASN A 48 -10.14 -14.86 3.58
CA ASN A 48 -9.92 -15.89 4.62
C ASN A 48 -8.99 -17.02 4.20
N ALA A 49 -8.17 -16.86 3.17
CA ALA A 49 -7.34 -17.91 2.58
C ALA A 49 -6.53 -18.71 3.62
N MET A 50 -5.85 -18.02 4.53
CA MET A 50 -4.99 -18.61 5.57
C MET A 50 -5.34 -18.07 6.97
N HIS A 51 -6.62 -17.73 7.19
CA HIS A 51 -7.09 -17.17 8.47
C HIS A 51 -6.67 -18.04 9.67
N SER A 52 -6.03 -17.41 10.68
CA SER A 52 -5.57 -18.04 11.93
C SER A 52 -4.57 -19.21 11.74
N CYS A 53 -3.76 -19.16 10.69
CA CYS A 53 -2.68 -20.12 10.49
C CYS A 53 -1.45 -19.74 11.35
N HIS A 54 -1.53 -19.97 12.67
CA HIS A 54 -0.51 -19.60 13.65
C HIS A 54 0.86 -20.27 13.42
N ARG A 55 0.88 -21.42 12.75
CA ARG A 55 2.13 -22.16 12.47
C ARG A 55 2.84 -21.67 11.22
N LEU A 56 2.21 -20.82 10.41
CA LEU A 56 2.81 -20.25 9.22
C LEU A 56 3.85 -19.19 9.63
N THR A 57 5.14 -19.49 9.41
CA THR A 57 6.25 -18.61 9.80
C THR A 57 6.88 -17.87 8.63
N SER A 58 6.73 -18.39 7.41
CA SER A 58 7.28 -17.80 6.20
C SER A 58 6.23 -17.73 5.09
N LEU A 59 6.14 -16.56 4.46
CA LEU A 59 5.23 -16.30 3.36
C LEU A 59 6.00 -15.62 2.21
N THR A 60 5.93 -16.23 1.01
CA THR A 60 6.41 -15.60 -0.22
C THR A 60 5.24 -15.41 -1.17
N LEU A 61 4.99 -14.16 -1.58
CA LEU A 61 3.88 -13.81 -2.46
C LEU A 61 4.18 -14.12 -3.93
N PRO A 62 3.14 -14.33 -4.76
CA PRO A 62 3.29 -14.56 -6.20
C PRO A 62 3.83 -13.31 -6.92
N GLN A 63 4.64 -13.50 -7.95
CA GLN A 63 5.22 -12.41 -8.75
C GLN A 63 4.18 -11.56 -9.51
N LYS A 64 3.03 -12.16 -9.87
CA LYS A 64 1.93 -11.52 -10.62
C LYS A 64 0.72 -11.23 -9.73
N LEU A 65 0.94 -11.08 -8.42
CA LEU A 65 -0.14 -10.81 -7.49
C LEU A 65 -0.83 -9.49 -7.82
N ASP A 66 -2.15 -9.51 -7.95
CA ASP A 66 -3.02 -8.35 -8.14
C ASP A 66 -3.68 -7.91 -6.84
N SER A 67 -4.21 -8.88 -6.09
CA SER A 67 -4.96 -8.55 -4.88
C SER A 67 -4.89 -9.62 -3.79
N ILE A 68 -4.97 -9.13 -2.55
CA ILE A 68 -5.11 -9.95 -1.34
C ILE A 68 -6.44 -9.57 -0.70
N GLY A 69 -7.33 -10.57 -0.57
CA GLY A 69 -8.68 -10.39 -0.08
C GLY A 69 -8.77 -10.18 1.44
N THR A 70 -9.94 -9.77 1.87
CA THR A 70 -10.27 -9.51 3.28
C THR A 70 -9.88 -10.68 4.18
N GLN A 71 -9.14 -10.39 5.26
CA GLN A 71 -8.73 -11.37 6.28
C GLN A 71 -7.91 -12.57 5.75
N ALA A 72 -7.28 -12.46 4.58
CA ALA A 72 -6.58 -13.57 3.94
C ALA A 72 -5.53 -14.23 4.86
N PHE A 73 -4.79 -13.44 5.63
CA PHE A 73 -3.78 -13.88 6.60
C PHE A 73 -4.08 -13.32 8.01
N PHE A 74 -5.35 -13.13 8.33
CA PHE A 74 -5.75 -12.64 9.66
C PHE A 74 -5.24 -13.57 10.77
N ALA A 75 -4.64 -12.99 11.81
CA ALA A 75 -4.08 -13.71 12.96
C ALA A 75 -3.05 -14.81 12.60
N CYS A 76 -2.34 -14.65 11.48
CA CYS A 76 -1.16 -15.47 11.17
C CYS A 76 0.06 -14.92 11.93
N ASP A 77 0.03 -14.99 13.25
CA ASP A 77 1.00 -14.35 14.15
C ASP A 77 2.41 -14.97 14.10
N GLY A 78 2.56 -16.10 13.43
CA GLY A 78 3.86 -16.73 13.16
C GLY A 78 4.61 -16.11 11.97
N ILE A 79 3.91 -15.46 11.01
CA ILE A 79 4.57 -14.88 9.82
C ILE A 79 5.55 -13.79 10.27
N SER A 80 6.83 -14.00 9.92
CA SER A 80 7.92 -13.18 10.41
C SER A 80 8.78 -12.59 9.28
N GLY A 81 9.56 -11.58 9.64
CA GLY A 81 10.53 -10.95 8.73
C GLY A 81 9.88 -10.00 7.73
N LYS A 82 10.42 -9.99 6.51
CA LYS A 82 10.05 -9.08 5.44
C LYS A 82 8.96 -9.67 4.54
N LEU A 83 7.97 -8.86 4.20
CA LEU A 83 6.96 -9.17 3.20
C LEU A 83 7.08 -8.21 2.01
N TYR A 84 7.25 -8.78 0.83
CA TYR A 84 7.42 -8.06 -0.42
C TYR A 84 6.15 -8.15 -1.28
N PHE A 85 5.64 -6.99 -1.69
CA PHE A 85 4.48 -6.85 -2.58
C PHE A 85 4.97 -6.39 -3.96
N PRO A 86 4.82 -7.21 -5.01
CA PRO A 86 5.26 -6.86 -6.35
C PRO A 86 4.48 -5.66 -6.92
N ALA A 87 5.05 -5.01 -7.92
CA ALA A 87 4.46 -3.81 -8.56
C ALA A 87 3.05 -4.05 -9.13
N THR A 88 2.70 -5.29 -9.42
CA THR A 88 1.38 -5.69 -9.91
C THR A 88 0.29 -5.66 -8.81
N THR A 89 0.68 -5.62 -7.53
CA THR A 89 -0.27 -5.67 -6.41
C THR A 89 -1.03 -4.34 -6.31
N ARG A 90 -2.32 -4.37 -6.61
CA ARG A 90 -3.19 -3.18 -6.57
C ARG A 90 -3.91 -3.02 -5.25
N VAL A 91 -4.20 -4.11 -4.56
CA VAL A 91 -5.03 -4.10 -3.35
C VAL A 91 -4.54 -5.07 -2.29
N VAL A 92 -4.39 -4.57 -1.07
CA VAL A 92 -4.38 -5.35 0.17
C VAL A 92 -5.65 -4.96 0.92
N ASP A 93 -6.62 -5.86 1.00
CA ASP A 93 -7.96 -5.55 1.49
C ASP A 93 -8.07 -5.56 3.03
N ALA A 94 -9.27 -5.32 3.54
CA ALA A 94 -9.51 -5.12 4.96
C ALA A 94 -9.00 -6.29 5.82
N SER A 95 -8.27 -5.96 6.89
CA SER A 95 -7.71 -6.92 7.87
C SER A 95 -6.86 -8.04 7.29
N ALA A 96 -6.34 -7.90 6.06
CA ALA A 96 -5.66 -8.98 5.35
C ALA A 96 -4.49 -9.58 6.14
N PHE A 97 -3.72 -8.78 6.87
CA PHE A 97 -2.60 -9.19 7.74
C PHE A 97 -2.80 -8.75 9.19
N ASN A 98 -4.02 -8.46 9.61
CA ASN A 98 -4.26 -8.04 11.00
C ASN A 98 -3.78 -9.12 11.98
N GLY A 99 -2.95 -8.73 12.93
CA GLY A 99 -2.42 -9.63 13.95
C GLY A 99 -1.19 -10.44 13.53
N CYS A 100 -0.57 -10.16 12.38
CA CYS A 100 0.72 -10.74 11.99
C CYS A 100 1.86 -10.09 12.79
N ARG A 101 1.99 -10.47 14.06
CA ARG A 101 2.78 -9.76 15.08
C ARG A 101 4.29 -9.81 14.87
N GLN A 102 4.80 -10.76 14.08
CA GLN A 102 6.23 -10.97 13.86
C GLN A 102 6.72 -10.39 12.53
N LEU A 103 5.84 -9.82 11.71
CA LEU A 103 6.26 -9.04 10.54
C LEU A 103 7.10 -7.84 10.96
N THR A 104 8.26 -7.66 10.33
CA THR A 104 9.20 -6.59 10.66
C THR A 104 9.33 -5.55 9.56
N GLU A 105 9.14 -5.93 8.31
CA GLU A 105 9.29 -5.05 7.16
C GLU A 105 8.22 -5.31 6.10
N LEU A 106 7.65 -4.25 5.55
CA LEU A 106 6.77 -4.28 4.38
C LEU A 106 7.45 -3.51 3.24
N SER A 107 7.45 -4.08 2.03
CA SER A 107 8.00 -3.43 0.85
C SER A 107 7.02 -3.50 -0.31
N PHE A 108 6.62 -2.34 -0.82
CA PHE A 108 5.67 -2.19 -1.92
C PHE A 108 6.36 -1.57 -3.14
N ASP A 109 6.41 -2.30 -4.24
CA ASP A 109 7.01 -1.83 -5.49
C ASP A 109 6.03 -1.09 -6.39
N GLY A 110 4.74 -1.10 -6.06
CA GLY A 110 3.67 -0.45 -6.80
C GLY A 110 2.78 0.46 -5.96
N SER A 111 1.79 1.03 -6.62
CA SER A 111 0.75 1.83 -5.97
C SER A 111 -0.37 0.93 -5.41
N THR A 112 -0.10 0.30 -4.29
CA THR A 112 -1.00 -0.66 -3.64
C THR A 112 -1.98 0.05 -2.70
N ARG A 113 -3.29 -0.04 -2.97
CA ARG A 113 -4.33 0.40 -2.04
C ARG A 113 -4.34 -0.48 -0.78
N ILE A 114 -4.33 0.14 0.39
CA ILE A 114 -4.32 -0.53 1.69
C ILE A 114 -5.66 -0.29 2.40
N GLY A 115 -6.37 -1.37 2.66
CA GLY A 115 -7.69 -1.36 3.29
C GLY A 115 -7.68 -1.16 4.80
N ALA A 116 -8.87 -1.03 5.37
CA ALA A 116 -9.06 -0.85 6.81
C ALA A 116 -8.45 -2.01 7.62
N PHE A 117 -7.68 -1.69 8.66
CA PHE A 117 -7.03 -2.66 9.55
C PHE A 117 -6.10 -3.67 8.85
N ALA A 118 -5.67 -3.39 7.61
CA ALA A 118 -4.95 -4.36 6.79
C ALA A 118 -3.68 -4.90 7.48
N PHE A 119 -2.96 -4.06 8.21
CA PHE A 119 -1.77 -4.39 9.00
C PHE A 119 -1.94 -4.06 10.48
N ALA A 120 -3.18 -3.93 10.96
CA ALA A 120 -3.41 -3.65 12.37
C ALA A 120 -2.78 -4.72 13.26
N ASN A 121 -2.31 -4.32 14.44
CA ASN A 121 -1.66 -5.20 15.41
C ASN A 121 -0.40 -5.93 14.92
N CYS A 122 0.21 -5.52 13.82
CA CYS A 122 1.53 -5.99 13.38
C CYS A 122 2.64 -5.34 14.24
N ARG A 123 2.65 -5.67 15.53
CA ARG A 123 3.49 -4.99 16.55
C ARG A 123 5.00 -5.18 16.35
N GLY A 124 5.40 -6.16 15.55
CA GLY A 124 6.78 -6.40 15.15
C GLY A 124 7.31 -5.41 14.11
N LEU A 125 6.41 -4.65 13.44
CA LEU A 125 6.76 -3.78 12.32
C LEU A 125 7.77 -2.71 12.73
N ARG A 126 8.80 -2.52 11.88
CA ARG A 126 9.89 -1.54 12.08
C ARG A 126 10.11 -0.68 10.86
N GLU A 127 9.74 -1.19 9.68
CA GLU A 127 9.99 -0.48 8.44
C GLU A 127 8.87 -0.73 7.41
N VAL A 128 8.48 0.33 6.69
CA VAL A 128 7.59 0.28 5.54
C VAL A 128 8.24 1.04 4.39
N ARG A 129 8.48 0.36 3.27
CA ARG A 129 9.06 0.92 2.05
C ARG A 129 8.01 1.03 0.96
N LEU A 130 7.99 2.18 0.28
CA LEU A 130 7.15 2.38 -0.90
C LEU A 130 7.98 3.02 -2.02
N SER A 131 7.89 2.45 -3.22
CA SER A 131 8.49 3.00 -4.43
C SER A 131 7.62 4.09 -5.07
N ALA A 132 6.30 4.09 -4.79
CA ALA A 132 5.34 5.03 -5.37
C ALA A 132 5.64 6.47 -4.96
N VAL A 133 5.75 7.36 -5.95
CA VAL A 133 5.96 8.81 -5.73
C VAL A 133 4.66 9.48 -5.26
N VAL A 134 3.53 9.07 -5.82
CA VAL A 134 2.19 9.49 -5.37
C VAL A 134 1.72 8.51 -4.30
N PRO A 135 1.37 8.98 -3.09
CA PRO A 135 0.89 8.11 -2.03
C PRO A 135 -0.32 7.29 -2.48
N PRO A 136 -0.27 5.96 -2.38
CA PRO A 136 -1.46 5.15 -2.64
C PRO A 136 -2.52 5.37 -1.55
N ILE A 137 -3.77 5.07 -1.88
CA ILE A 137 -4.88 5.14 -0.93
C ILE A 137 -4.59 4.20 0.24
N CYS A 138 -4.60 4.75 1.45
CA CYS A 138 -4.41 4.00 2.70
C CYS A 138 -5.51 4.39 3.69
N ALA A 139 -6.18 3.41 4.26
CA ALA A 139 -7.16 3.67 5.31
C ALA A 139 -6.46 4.24 6.57
N ASP A 140 -7.07 5.20 7.23
CA ASP A 140 -6.50 5.85 8.42
C ASP A 140 -6.18 4.86 9.56
N ASN A 141 -6.93 3.77 9.64
CA ASN A 141 -6.79 2.69 10.62
C ASN A 141 -6.05 1.44 10.09
N ALA A 142 -5.41 1.55 8.92
CA ALA A 142 -4.72 0.41 8.31
C ALA A 142 -3.63 -0.21 9.19
N PHE A 143 -2.97 0.61 10.01
CA PHE A 143 -1.88 0.25 10.91
C PHE A 143 -2.25 0.38 12.40
N ASP A 144 -3.51 0.24 12.73
CA ASP A 144 -4.02 0.41 14.10
C ASP A 144 -3.34 -0.55 15.09
N GLY A 145 -3.17 -0.11 16.34
CA GLY A 145 -2.51 -0.92 17.38
C GLY A 145 -0.99 -1.08 17.23
N ILE A 146 -0.35 -0.26 16.37
CA ILE A 146 1.10 -0.17 16.20
C ILE A 146 1.57 1.20 16.67
N ASP A 147 2.69 1.26 17.38
CA ASP A 147 3.38 2.52 17.66
C ASP A 147 4.16 2.96 16.42
N LEU A 148 3.51 3.78 15.58
CA LEU A 148 4.06 4.24 14.30
C LEU A 148 5.25 5.19 14.46
N SER A 149 5.44 5.81 15.63
CA SER A 149 6.62 6.64 15.92
C SER A 149 7.93 5.84 15.87
N ARG A 150 7.83 4.51 16.04
CA ARG A 150 8.95 3.56 16.00
C ARG A 150 9.11 2.85 14.66
N VAL A 151 8.20 3.12 13.72
CA VAL A 151 8.21 2.50 12.38
C VAL A 151 8.76 3.48 11.36
N LYS A 152 9.83 3.09 10.70
CA LYS A 152 10.47 3.91 9.67
C LYS A 152 9.67 3.83 8.35
N LEU A 153 9.13 4.96 7.88
CA LEU A 153 8.56 5.07 6.54
C LEU A 153 9.66 5.50 5.55
N ILE A 154 9.93 4.67 4.55
CA ILE A 154 10.93 4.91 3.51
C ILE A 154 10.23 5.17 2.19
N VAL A 155 10.32 6.39 1.72
CA VAL A 155 9.83 6.89 0.44
C VAL A 155 10.90 7.75 -0.23
N SER A 156 10.78 8.02 -1.52
CA SER A 156 11.69 8.95 -2.19
C SER A 156 11.62 10.35 -1.58
N ALA A 157 12.73 11.08 -1.59
CA ALA A 157 12.80 12.42 -1.00
C ALA A 157 11.74 13.38 -1.58
N GLN A 158 11.50 13.31 -2.89
CA GLN A 158 10.48 14.10 -3.59
C GLN A 158 9.04 13.74 -3.19
N ALA A 159 8.79 12.50 -2.75
CA ALA A 159 7.46 12.04 -2.34
C ALA A 159 7.14 12.39 -0.87
N LYS A 160 8.15 12.63 -0.04
CA LYS A 160 8.01 12.77 1.42
C LYS A 160 6.92 13.77 1.82
N LYS A 161 6.82 14.92 1.13
CA LYS A 161 5.79 15.93 1.40
C LYS A 161 4.37 15.42 1.10
N ALA A 162 4.21 14.68 0.00
CA ALA A 162 2.92 14.11 -0.35
C ALA A 162 2.44 13.09 0.68
N TYR A 163 3.35 12.22 1.16
CA TYR A 163 3.02 11.23 2.19
C TYR A 163 2.66 11.85 3.55
N ARG A 164 3.27 12.97 3.92
CA ARG A 164 2.91 13.71 5.16
C ARG A 164 1.47 14.21 5.15
N ASN A 165 0.92 14.51 3.98
CA ASN A 165 -0.42 15.05 3.82
C ASN A 165 -1.47 13.98 3.47
N ALA A 166 -1.02 12.77 3.11
CA ALA A 166 -1.92 11.71 2.68
C ALA A 166 -2.58 10.99 3.87
N PRO A 167 -3.90 10.74 3.83
CA PRO A 167 -4.60 9.94 4.83
C PRO A 167 -3.92 8.58 5.04
N GLY A 168 -3.94 8.09 6.27
CA GLY A 168 -3.26 6.86 6.68
C GLY A 168 -1.74 7.00 6.80
N TRP A 169 -1.07 7.56 5.78
CA TRP A 169 0.38 7.73 5.75
C TRP A 169 0.90 8.81 6.68
N ARG A 170 0.15 9.91 6.86
CA ARG A 170 0.50 11.01 7.80
C ARG A 170 0.76 10.51 9.22
N ASN A 171 0.15 9.39 9.61
CA ASN A 171 0.29 8.83 10.95
C ASN A 171 1.70 8.31 11.27
N PHE A 172 2.56 8.14 10.24
CA PHE A 172 3.98 7.78 10.42
C PHE A 172 4.87 8.98 10.76
N PHE A 173 4.36 10.21 10.68
CA PHE A 173 5.13 11.42 10.95
C PHE A 173 4.76 11.96 12.33
N SER A 174 5.77 12.37 13.11
CA SER A 174 5.53 12.99 14.41
C SER A 174 4.81 14.33 14.25
N ARG A 175 4.09 14.76 15.29
CA ARG A 175 3.40 16.06 15.31
C ARG A 175 4.37 17.20 15.00
N HIS A 176 5.59 17.14 15.54
CA HIS A 176 6.63 18.13 15.31
C HIS A 176 7.11 18.17 13.85
N GLU A 177 7.20 17.02 13.19
CA GLU A 177 7.51 16.96 11.75
C GLU A 177 6.36 17.47 10.87
N MET A 178 5.12 17.41 11.39
CA MET A 178 3.92 17.93 10.71
C MET A 178 3.84 19.46 10.78
N GLU A 179 4.20 20.04 11.92
CA GLU A 179 4.20 21.51 12.13
C GLU A 179 5.18 22.22 11.20
N ASN A 180 6.34 21.61 10.92
CA ASN A 180 7.31 22.16 9.97
C ASN A 180 6.84 22.16 8.49
N VAL A 181 5.70 21.54 8.18
CA VAL A 181 5.08 21.61 6.83
C VAL A 181 4.22 22.86 6.67
N CYS A 182 3.80 23.47 7.77
CA CYS A 182 3.04 24.73 7.81
C CYS A 182 3.94 25.97 7.79
N ASP A 183 5.24 25.85 7.56
CA ASP A 183 6.13 26.97 7.33
C ASP A 183 5.66 27.74 6.08
N PRO A 184 5.27 29.02 6.18
CA PRO A 184 4.81 29.83 5.06
C PRO A 184 5.85 29.94 3.93
N GLU A 185 7.15 29.76 4.21
CA GLU A 185 8.19 29.67 3.19
C GLU A 185 8.15 28.31 2.42
N ASN A 186 7.50 27.30 2.96
CA ASN A 186 7.32 25.97 2.33
C ASN A 186 5.96 25.80 1.66
N LEU A 187 5.07 26.77 1.78
CA LEU A 187 3.99 26.92 0.82
C LEU A 187 4.66 27.15 -0.52
N LEU A 188 4.71 26.12 -1.36
CA LEU A 188 4.84 26.33 -2.79
C LEU A 188 3.56 27.07 -3.22
N VAL A 189 3.56 28.38 -3.02
CA VAL A 189 2.89 29.26 -3.95
C VAL A 189 3.38 28.76 -5.30
N PRO A 190 2.49 28.30 -6.20
CA PRO A 190 2.89 28.04 -7.57
C PRO A 190 3.72 29.25 -7.95
N ARG A 191 5.01 29.08 -8.23
CA ARG A 191 5.82 30.22 -8.71
C ARG A 191 4.99 30.77 -9.85
N PRO A 192 4.61 32.05 -9.82
CA PRO A 192 3.87 32.60 -10.93
C PRO A 192 4.68 32.20 -12.15
N LEU A 193 4.09 31.36 -13.00
CA LEU A 193 4.67 31.00 -14.30
C LEU A 193 5.16 32.32 -14.84
N LYS A 194 6.49 32.48 -15.03
CA LYS A 194 7.04 33.74 -15.48
C LYS A 194 6.25 34.12 -16.71
N LEU A 195 5.39 35.13 -16.59
CA LEU A 195 4.52 35.61 -17.68
C LEU A 195 5.34 35.95 -18.95
N GLU A 196 6.64 36.17 -18.79
CA GLU A 196 7.59 36.45 -19.87
C GLU A 196 7.71 35.29 -20.88
N VAL A 197 7.54 34.02 -20.48
CA VAL A 197 7.60 32.89 -21.41
C VAL A 197 6.37 32.84 -22.31
N TYR A 198 5.24 33.36 -21.84
CA TYR A 198 4.00 33.40 -22.62
C TYR A 198 3.85 34.65 -23.48
N LYS A 199 4.53 35.75 -23.16
CA LYS A 199 4.49 36.98 -24.00
C LYS A 199 5.09 36.79 -25.40
N ASN A 200 5.99 35.84 -25.55
CA ASN A 200 6.70 35.63 -26.82
C ASN A 200 6.17 34.49 -27.69
N SER A 201 5.22 33.69 -27.22
CA SER A 201 4.85 32.48 -27.94
C SER A 201 3.43 32.47 -28.55
N LEU A 202 2.47 33.26 -28.07
CA LEU A 202 1.14 33.39 -28.69
C LEU A 202 0.40 34.62 -28.15
N PRO A 203 -0.18 35.49 -28.98
CA PRO A 203 -1.06 36.54 -28.53
C PRO A 203 -2.46 35.95 -28.25
N LEU A 204 -2.58 35.14 -27.20
CA LEU A 204 -3.89 34.70 -26.74
C LEU A 204 -4.61 35.91 -26.12
N LYS A 205 -5.68 36.38 -26.79
CA LYS A 205 -6.57 37.35 -26.21
C LYS A 205 -7.33 36.68 -25.06
N TRP A 206 -7.56 37.40 -23.98
CA TRP A 206 -8.23 36.90 -22.78
C TRP A 206 -9.54 36.12 -23.05
N LYS A 207 -10.32 36.59 -23.98
CA LYS A 207 -11.57 35.96 -24.43
C LYS A 207 -11.39 34.62 -25.14
N ASP A 208 -10.21 34.33 -25.65
CA ASP A 208 -9.94 33.06 -26.35
C ASP A 208 -9.63 31.93 -25.33
N VAL A 209 -9.34 32.28 -24.07
CA VAL A 209 -8.98 31.32 -22.99
C VAL A 209 -10.20 30.97 -22.13
N VAL A 210 -11.12 31.91 -21.88
CA VAL A 210 -12.19 31.75 -20.87
C VAL A 210 -13.58 32.04 -21.39
N GLY A 211 -13.75 32.57 -22.61
CA GLY A 211 -15.06 32.91 -23.17
C GLY A 211 -15.80 34.03 -22.42
N VAL A 212 -15.09 34.81 -21.61
CA VAL A 212 -15.64 35.92 -20.82
C VAL A 212 -14.90 37.22 -21.18
N GLU A 213 -15.63 38.32 -21.28
CA GLU A 213 -15.03 39.65 -21.51
C GLU A 213 -14.09 40.02 -20.33
N ALA A 214 -12.99 40.69 -20.66
CA ALA A 214 -12.06 41.21 -19.66
C ALA A 214 -12.80 42.13 -18.68
N PRO A 215 -12.48 42.08 -17.37
CA PRO A 215 -13.03 43.04 -16.42
C PRO A 215 -12.73 44.46 -16.87
N GLN A 216 -13.75 45.31 -16.92
CA GLN A 216 -13.56 46.73 -17.19
C GLN A 216 -12.67 47.33 -16.10
N GLU A 217 -11.60 48.00 -16.48
CA GLU A 217 -10.81 48.80 -15.56
C GLU A 217 -11.73 49.83 -14.94
N LEU A 218 -11.84 49.81 -13.59
CA LEU A 218 -12.45 50.89 -12.84
C LEU A 218 -11.55 52.12 -13.01
N SER A 219 -11.90 53.02 -13.89
CA SER A 219 -11.30 54.32 -13.99
C SER A 219 -11.64 55.13 -12.73
N ASN A 220 -10.65 55.48 -11.95
CA ASN A 220 -10.71 56.53 -10.93
C ASN A 220 -10.81 57.90 -11.61
#